data_bfecea288ab20d2abd0be4d76ad5bf89
#
_entry.id   bfecea288ab20d2abd0be4d76ad5bf89
#
_cell.length_a   1.000
_cell.length_b   1.000
_cell.length_c   1.000
_cell.angle_alpha   90.00
_cell.angle_beta   90.00
_cell.angle_gamma   90.00
#
_symmetry.space_group_name_H-M   'P 1'
#
loop_
_entity.id
_entity.type
_entity.pdbx_description
1 polymer ?
#
loop_
_entity_poly.entity_id
_entity_poly.type
_entity_poly.pdbx_seq_one_letter_code
_entity_poly.pdbx_strand_id
1 'polypeptide(L)'
;MGRDIIKASKPYPMSFFMRPITAKSYKGEIRVPAARLDMTMLTRTDKYTVKSVTSQEQGEADAEFAIDGDPGTFWHSEYNKTVTKHPHVLAVDLGKEREFSGITYLPRQDGSSNGRVKDYSVDVSTDGEKWQPAAKGPFPDSADLQEVKFQAPVKARYFRFSALSEAQGRDYAAVAELDIIPVKK
;
A
#
# COMPACT_ATOMS: atom_id res chain seq x y z
N MET A 1 30.98 -32.94 7.56
CA MET A 1 30.85 -31.54 7.15
C MET A 1 29.36 -31.14 7.30
N GLY A 2 29.03 -30.53 8.44
CA GLY A 2 27.66 -30.08 8.73
C GLY A 2 27.35 -28.84 7.95
N ARG A 3 26.20 -28.84 7.26
CA ARG A 3 25.64 -27.62 6.69
C ARG A 3 24.90 -26.92 7.82
N ASP A 4 25.38 -25.73 8.21
CA ASP A 4 24.67 -24.87 9.12
C ASP A 4 23.37 -24.40 8.47
N ILE A 5 22.27 -24.99 8.94
CA ILE A 5 20.94 -24.50 8.61
C ILE A 5 20.77 -23.21 9.40
N ILE A 6 20.85 -22.08 8.73
CA ILE A 6 20.50 -20.79 9.32
C ILE A 6 19.02 -20.85 9.69
N LYS A 7 18.73 -21.06 10.97
CA LYS A 7 17.39 -20.92 11.50
C LYS A 7 17.01 -19.43 11.42
N ALA A 8 16.17 -19.10 10.47
CA ALA A 8 15.56 -17.79 10.37
C ALA A 8 14.56 -17.61 11.53
N SER A 9 15.04 -17.14 12.67
CA SER A 9 14.23 -16.84 13.86
C SER A 9 14.27 -15.34 14.24
N LYS A 10 14.71 -14.48 13.31
CA LYS A 10 14.69 -13.03 13.50
C LYS A 10 14.11 -12.38 12.26
N PRO A 11 13.20 -11.41 12.42
CA PRO A 11 12.79 -10.60 11.28
C PRO A 11 14.06 -9.97 10.67
N TYR A 12 14.19 -10.07 9.35
CA TYR A 12 15.29 -9.45 8.64
C TYR A 12 15.25 -7.94 8.92
N PRO A 13 16.37 -7.33 9.32
CA PRO A 13 16.38 -5.89 9.53
C PRO A 13 16.00 -5.20 8.22
N MET A 14 15.11 -4.24 8.28
CA MET A 14 14.59 -3.47 7.14
C MET A 14 15.68 -2.90 6.22
N SER A 15 16.91 -2.72 6.74
CA SER A 15 18.10 -2.36 5.96
C SER A 15 18.49 -3.40 4.88
N PHE A 16 17.98 -4.62 4.94
CA PHE A 16 18.27 -5.64 3.94
C PHE A 16 17.57 -5.35 2.61
N PHE A 17 16.36 -4.78 2.65
CA PHE A 17 15.59 -4.40 1.45
C PHE A 17 16.15 -3.16 0.75
N MET A 18 17.04 -2.41 1.41
CA MET A 18 17.64 -1.18 0.89
C MET A 18 19.00 -1.38 0.23
N ARG A 19 19.55 -2.59 0.24
CA ARG A 19 20.80 -2.89 -0.48
C ARG A 19 20.48 -3.24 -1.93
N PRO A 20 21.16 -2.61 -2.91
CA PRO A 20 21.00 -3.03 -4.29
C PRO A 20 21.38 -4.50 -4.39
N ILE A 21 20.43 -5.35 -4.77
CA ILE A 21 20.69 -6.76 -5.04
C ILE A 21 21.42 -6.81 -6.39
N THR A 22 22.72 -6.96 -6.35
CA THR A 22 23.52 -7.24 -7.55
C THR A 22 23.39 -8.73 -7.85
N ALA A 23 22.43 -9.10 -8.67
CA ALA A 23 22.37 -10.46 -9.20
C ALA A 23 23.46 -10.61 -10.28
N LYS A 24 24.57 -11.26 -9.96
CA LYS A 24 25.68 -11.55 -10.91
C LYS A 24 25.33 -12.51 -12.06
N SER A 25 24.10 -12.95 -12.17
CA SER A 25 23.67 -13.93 -13.18
C SER A 25 23.11 -13.32 -14.48
N TYR A 26 22.90 -12.01 -14.53
CA TYR A 26 22.52 -11.31 -15.75
C TYR A 26 23.66 -10.46 -16.28
N LYS A 27 23.94 -10.53 -17.58
CA LYS A 27 24.89 -9.63 -18.27
C LYS A 27 24.29 -8.21 -18.34
N GLY A 28 24.27 -7.52 -17.22
CA GLY A 28 23.78 -6.16 -17.04
C GLY A 28 23.50 -5.89 -15.55
N GLU A 29 24.02 -4.81 -15.00
CA GLU A 29 23.63 -4.36 -13.66
C GLU A 29 22.15 -3.95 -13.70
N ILE A 30 21.29 -4.72 -13.06
CA ILE A 30 19.95 -4.24 -12.72
C ILE A 30 20.15 -3.27 -11.54
N ARG A 31 20.32 -2.00 -11.84
CA ARG A 31 20.23 -0.95 -10.84
C ARG A 31 18.75 -0.76 -10.54
N VAL A 32 18.25 -1.45 -9.53
CA VAL A 32 17.03 -1.00 -8.87
C VAL A 32 17.39 0.32 -8.19
N PRO A 33 16.79 1.44 -8.56
CA PRO A 33 17.09 2.69 -7.91
C PRO A 33 16.65 2.58 -6.44
N ALA A 34 17.60 2.35 -5.53
CA ALA A 34 17.36 2.38 -4.08
C ALA A 34 16.88 3.77 -3.57
N ALA A 35 16.73 4.73 -4.48
CA ALA A 35 16.53 6.14 -4.19
C ALA A 35 15.06 6.57 -4.04
N ARG A 36 14.08 5.66 -4.00
CA ARG A 36 12.67 6.09 -4.06
C ARG A 36 11.75 5.58 -2.95
N LEU A 37 12.20 4.70 -2.10
CA LEU A 37 11.51 4.43 -0.84
C LEU A 37 12.18 5.30 0.22
N ASP A 38 11.66 6.50 0.44
CA ASP A 38 11.93 7.22 1.67
C ASP A 38 11.24 6.44 2.78
N MET A 39 12.01 5.53 3.40
CA MET A 39 11.51 4.65 4.46
C MET A 39 11.03 5.43 5.69
N THR A 40 11.35 6.73 5.79
CA THR A 40 10.76 7.59 6.82
C THR A 40 9.26 7.77 6.61
N MET A 41 8.76 7.57 5.38
CA MET A 41 7.32 7.55 5.10
C MET A 41 6.63 6.28 5.58
N LEU A 42 7.35 5.17 5.72
CA LEU A 42 6.79 3.89 6.20
C LEU A 42 6.98 3.69 7.72
N THR A 43 7.86 4.48 8.37
CA THR A 43 8.02 4.43 9.83
C THR A 43 6.91 5.22 10.51
N ARG A 44 5.76 4.59 10.61
CA ARG A 44 4.59 5.16 11.26
C ARG A 44 4.76 5.14 12.77
N THR A 45 4.84 6.33 13.38
CA THR A 45 4.82 6.47 14.85
C THR A 45 3.40 6.44 15.42
N ASP A 46 2.40 6.69 14.59
CA ASP A 46 0.98 6.72 14.95
C ASP A 46 0.26 5.49 14.42
N LYS A 47 -0.54 4.86 15.26
CA LYS A 47 -1.29 3.67 14.89
C LYS A 47 -2.55 4.04 14.13
N TYR A 48 -2.62 3.68 12.85
CA TYR A 48 -3.84 3.71 12.07
C TYR A 48 -4.68 2.46 12.31
N THR A 49 -5.96 2.53 12.02
CA THR A 49 -6.85 1.37 12.07
C THR A 49 -7.72 1.32 10.82
N VAL A 50 -8.11 0.12 10.43
CA VAL A 50 -9.10 -0.07 9.37
C VAL A 50 -10.48 0.34 9.91
N LYS A 51 -11.10 1.34 9.28
CA LYS A 51 -12.49 1.71 9.58
C LYS A 51 -13.48 0.75 8.93
N SER A 52 -13.23 0.42 7.67
CA SER A 52 -14.06 -0.51 6.91
C SER A 52 -13.33 -0.99 5.65
N VAL A 53 -13.70 -2.18 5.20
CA VAL A 53 -13.24 -2.77 3.94
C VAL A 53 -14.43 -3.46 3.26
N THR A 54 -14.47 -3.43 1.92
CA THR A 54 -15.56 -4.07 1.16
C THR A 54 -15.40 -5.59 1.08
N SER A 55 -14.17 -6.07 0.95
CA SER A 55 -13.83 -7.49 0.97
C SER A 55 -12.35 -7.68 1.32
N GLN A 56 -12.00 -8.83 1.88
CA GLN A 56 -10.62 -9.21 2.17
C GLN A 56 -10.49 -10.73 2.15
N GLU A 57 -9.32 -11.23 1.86
CA GLU A 57 -9.00 -12.65 2.04
C GLU A 57 -8.64 -12.87 3.51
N GLN A 58 -9.66 -13.24 4.28
CA GLN A 58 -9.60 -13.26 5.74
C GLN A 58 -8.55 -14.25 6.27
N GLY A 59 -7.65 -13.77 7.13
CA GLY A 59 -6.60 -14.56 7.76
C GLY A 59 -5.36 -14.78 6.90
N GLU A 60 -5.39 -14.38 5.61
CA GLU A 60 -4.25 -14.50 4.70
C GLU A 60 -3.77 -13.14 4.18
N ALA A 61 -4.72 -12.25 3.87
CA ALA A 61 -4.45 -10.92 3.32
C ALA A 61 -5.46 -9.90 3.85
N ASP A 62 -5.48 -9.76 5.16
CA ASP A 62 -6.38 -8.89 5.89
C ASP A 62 -6.12 -7.41 5.58
N ALA A 63 -7.15 -6.58 5.75
CA ALA A 63 -7.10 -5.15 5.43
C ALA A 63 -6.07 -4.37 6.27
N GLU A 64 -5.78 -4.84 7.46
CA GLU A 64 -4.79 -4.29 8.38
C GLU A 64 -3.36 -4.33 7.80
N PHE A 65 -3.07 -5.28 6.93
CA PHE A 65 -1.77 -5.38 6.26
C PHE A 65 -1.49 -4.22 5.30
N ALA A 66 -2.53 -3.53 4.84
CA ALA A 66 -2.35 -2.32 4.03
C ALA A 66 -1.87 -1.10 4.85
N ILE A 67 -1.78 -1.21 6.17
CA ILE A 67 -1.46 -0.11 7.07
C ILE A 67 -0.56 -0.53 8.24
N ASP A 68 0.11 -1.67 8.17
CA ASP A 68 0.93 -2.21 9.28
C ASP A 68 2.39 -1.71 9.25
N GLY A 69 2.84 -1.12 8.14
CA GLY A 69 4.19 -0.62 7.95
C GLY A 69 5.18 -1.69 7.47
N ASP A 70 4.70 -2.87 7.10
CA ASP A 70 5.50 -3.95 6.53
C ASP A 70 5.19 -4.12 5.02
N PRO A 71 6.06 -3.68 4.11
CA PRO A 71 5.84 -3.84 2.68
C PRO A 71 5.86 -5.31 2.21
N GLY A 72 6.22 -6.25 3.07
CA GLY A 72 6.18 -7.69 2.78
C GLY A 72 4.81 -8.32 2.96
N THR A 73 3.89 -7.65 3.67
CA THR A 73 2.49 -8.03 3.81
C THR A 73 1.61 -7.21 2.86
N PHE A 74 0.38 -7.61 2.62
CA PHE A 74 -0.55 -6.85 1.81
C PHE A 74 -2.00 -7.25 2.07
N TRP A 75 -2.91 -6.30 1.98
CA TRP A 75 -4.31 -6.56 1.81
C TRP A 75 -4.59 -7.06 0.38
N HIS A 76 -5.48 -8.05 0.27
CA HIS A 76 -6.06 -8.46 -1.00
C HIS A 76 -7.57 -8.63 -0.87
N SER A 77 -8.33 -8.18 -1.86
CA SER A 77 -9.76 -8.48 -1.95
C SER A 77 -9.98 -9.99 -1.99
N GLU A 78 -11.11 -10.46 -1.47
CA GLU A 78 -11.42 -11.90 -1.40
C GLU A 78 -11.31 -12.56 -2.78
N TYR A 79 -10.67 -13.73 -2.83
CA TYR A 79 -10.48 -14.51 -4.06
C TYR A 79 -10.79 -16.01 -3.88
N ASN A 80 -10.86 -16.51 -2.64
CA ASN A 80 -11.08 -17.94 -2.39
C ASN A 80 -12.55 -18.34 -2.49
N LYS A 81 -13.45 -17.60 -1.85
CA LYS A 81 -14.87 -17.94 -1.77
C LYS A 81 -15.69 -17.16 -2.78
N THR A 82 -15.44 -15.86 -2.84
CA THR A 82 -16.24 -14.95 -3.65
C THR A 82 -15.33 -13.91 -4.29
N VAL A 83 -15.38 -13.78 -5.61
CA VAL A 83 -14.75 -12.68 -6.33
C VAL A 83 -15.82 -11.63 -6.57
N THR A 84 -15.70 -10.51 -5.85
CA THR A 84 -16.57 -9.35 -6.06
C THR A 84 -15.97 -8.43 -7.11
N LYS A 85 -16.83 -7.70 -7.81
CA LYS A 85 -16.38 -6.71 -8.79
C LYS A 85 -15.94 -5.42 -8.11
N HIS A 86 -15.14 -4.63 -8.82
CA HIS A 86 -14.83 -3.27 -8.42
C HIS A 86 -16.12 -2.41 -8.22
N PRO A 87 -16.08 -1.41 -7.34
CA PRO A 87 -14.91 -0.93 -6.61
C PRO A 87 -14.60 -1.76 -5.34
N HIS A 88 -13.31 -1.94 -5.06
CA HIS A 88 -12.85 -2.42 -3.75
C HIS A 88 -12.41 -1.21 -2.92
N VAL A 89 -12.97 -1.08 -1.74
CA VAL A 89 -12.79 0.12 -0.91
C VAL A 89 -12.18 -0.25 0.44
N LEU A 90 -11.14 0.47 0.82
CA LEU A 90 -10.51 0.41 2.13
C LEU A 90 -10.56 1.81 2.76
N ALA A 91 -11.22 1.94 3.90
CA ALA A 91 -11.27 3.18 4.68
C ALA A 91 -10.39 3.07 5.93
N VAL A 92 -9.58 4.09 6.15
CA VAL A 92 -8.57 4.17 7.22
C VAL A 92 -8.93 5.29 8.20
N ASP A 93 -8.85 4.99 9.50
CA ASP A 93 -8.89 5.95 10.59
C ASP A 93 -7.45 6.30 11.02
N LEU A 94 -7.08 7.56 10.89
CA LEU A 94 -5.77 8.09 11.29
C LEU A 94 -5.63 8.28 12.81
N GLY A 95 -6.66 7.89 13.60
CA GLY A 95 -6.74 8.02 15.04
C GLY A 95 -7.01 9.44 15.54
N LYS A 96 -6.64 10.43 14.78
CA LYS A 96 -6.90 11.86 15.04
C LYS A 96 -6.94 12.64 13.73
N GLU A 97 -7.49 13.83 13.78
CA GLU A 97 -7.45 14.78 12.66
C GLU A 97 -6.01 15.19 12.34
N ARG A 98 -5.66 15.15 11.06
CA ARG A 98 -4.33 15.49 10.53
C ARG A 98 -4.45 16.37 9.31
N GLU A 99 -3.42 17.17 9.06
CA GLU A 99 -3.27 17.92 7.82
C GLU A 99 -2.28 17.17 6.91
N PHE A 100 -2.71 16.87 5.69
CA PHE A 100 -1.90 16.13 4.71
C PHE A 100 -2.22 16.56 3.28
N SER A 101 -1.24 16.38 2.39
CA SER A 101 -1.29 16.87 1.00
C SER A 101 -1.53 15.77 -0.02
N GLY A 102 -1.76 14.54 0.42
CA GLY A 102 -1.95 13.39 -0.45
C GLY A 102 -1.86 12.08 0.31
N ILE A 103 -1.86 10.99 -0.44
CA ILE A 103 -1.59 9.64 0.09
C ILE A 103 -0.53 8.95 -0.75
N THR A 104 0.09 7.92 -0.21
CA THR A 104 0.91 6.96 -0.95
C THR A 104 0.15 5.65 -1.11
N TYR A 105 0.40 4.95 -2.21
CA TYR A 105 -0.04 3.59 -2.50
C TYR A 105 1.17 2.75 -2.90
N LEU A 106 1.46 1.72 -2.14
CA LEU A 106 2.45 0.71 -2.48
C LEU A 106 1.71 -0.55 -2.96
N PRO A 107 1.87 -0.97 -4.23
CA PRO A 107 1.38 -2.25 -4.70
C PRO A 107 2.06 -3.41 -3.95
N ARG A 108 1.48 -4.61 -3.99
CA ARG A 108 2.11 -5.82 -3.42
C ARG A 108 3.52 -6.04 -3.97
N GLN A 109 4.44 -6.52 -3.10
CA GLN A 109 5.88 -6.60 -3.37
C GLN A 109 6.41 -8.03 -3.55
N ASP A 110 5.54 -9.02 -3.58
CA ASP A 110 5.87 -10.45 -3.73
C ASP A 110 6.16 -10.89 -5.18
N GLY A 111 6.27 -9.93 -6.11
CA GLY A 111 6.52 -10.17 -7.53
C GLY A 111 5.26 -10.44 -8.37
N SER A 112 4.09 -10.60 -7.74
CA SER A 112 2.82 -10.73 -8.45
C SER A 112 2.26 -9.36 -8.85
N SER A 113 1.64 -9.30 -10.03
CA SER A 113 0.84 -8.14 -10.48
C SER A 113 -0.65 -8.25 -10.15
N ASN A 114 -1.07 -9.38 -9.54
CA ASN A 114 -2.48 -9.64 -9.24
C ASN A 114 -3.02 -8.62 -8.23
N GLY A 115 -4.11 -7.95 -8.57
CA GLY A 115 -4.71 -6.91 -7.74
C GLY A 115 -4.05 -5.54 -7.83
N ARG A 116 -3.07 -5.33 -8.73
CA ARG A 116 -2.45 -4.02 -8.91
C ARG A 116 -3.48 -3.02 -9.43
N VAL A 117 -3.74 -2.00 -8.64
CA VAL A 117 -4.76 -1.00 -8.95
C VAL A 117 -4.35 -0.16 -10.15
N LYS A 118 -5.29 0.02 -11.09
CA LYS A 118 -5.13 0.93 -12.22
C LYS A 118 -5.87 2.23 -11.95
N ASP A 119 -7.18 2.22 -11.99
CA ASP A 119 -7.96 3.42 -11.74
C ASP A 119 -8.35 3.48 -10.25
N TYR A 120 -8.23 4.65 -9.67
CA TYR A 120 -8.49 4.86 -8.24
C TYR A 120 -9.29 6.13 -7.97
N SER A 121 -9.90 6.20 -6.79
CA SER A 121 -10.32 7.45 -6.17
C SER A 121 -9.92 7.47 -4.68
N VAL A 122 -9.72 8.68 -4.17
CA VAL A 122 -9.47 8.96 -2.77
C VAL A 122 -10.47 9.98 -2.29
N ASP A 123 -11.14 9.65 -1.19
CA ASP A 123 -12.01 10.57 -0.47
C ASP A 123 -11.50 10.75 0.96
N VAL A 124 -11.83 11.88 1.56
CA VAL A 124 -11.46 12.23 2.94
C VAL A 124 -12.69 12.60 3.77
N SER A 125 -12.57 12.43 5.08
CA SER A 125 -13.66 12.74 6.01
C SER A 125 -13.12 13.15 7.38
N THR A 126 -13.83 14.02 8.07
CA THR A 126 -13.56 14.37 9.48
C THR A 126 -14.33 13.49 10.45
N ASP A 127 -15.52 13.00 10.06
CA ASP A 127 -16.44 12.22 10.91
C ASP A 127 -16.52 10.73 10.52
N GLY A 128 -15.96 10.36 9.35
CA GLY A 128 -16.02 9.01 8.81
C GLY A 128 -17.37 8.62 8.21
N GLU A 129 -18.29 9.56 8.06
CA GLU A 129 -19.64 9.37 7.50
C GLU A 129 -19.81 10.21 6.23
N LYS A 130 -19.46 11.50 6.28
CA LYS A 130 -19.54 12.42 5.15
C LYS A 130 -18.19 12.47 4.44
N TRP A 131 -18.17 11.99 3.22
CA TRP A 131 -16.97 11.86 2.42
C TRP A 131 -16.89 12.94 1.35
N GLN A 132 -15.71 13.54 1.20
CA GLN A 132 -15.42 14.55 0.19
C GLN A 132 -14.35 14.01 -0.77
N PRO A 133 -14.55 14.08 -2.10
CA PRO A 133 -13.54 13.68 -3.07
C PRO A 133 -12.25 14.53 -2.91
N ALA A 134 -11.11 13.86 -2.85
CA ALA A 134 -9.80 14.51 -2.73
C ALA A 134 -8.94 14.30 -3.97
N ALA A 135 -8.97 13.10 -4.57
CA ALA A 135 -8.24 12.79 -5.79
C ALA A 135 -8.86 11.61 -6.54
N LYS A 136 -8.55 11.52 -7.83
CA LYS A 136 -8.81 10.35 -8.68
C LYS A 136 -7.83 10.34 -9.84
N GLY A 137 -7.59 9.17 -10.40
CA GLY A 137 -6.74 9.06 -11.59
C GLY A 137 -6.35 7.62 -11.86
N PRO A 138 -5.53 7.39 -12.89
CA PRO A 138 -4.89 6.13 -13.12
C PRO A 138 -3.50 6.08 -12.48
N PHE A 139 -3.09 4.87 -12.08
CA PHE A 139 -1.70 4.53 -11.82
C PHE A 139 -1.06 3.88 -13.04
N PRO A 140 0.26 4.02 -13.24
CA PRO A 140 1.00 3.19 -14.17
C PRO A 140 0.99 1.73 -13.69
N ASP A 141 1.12 0.77 -14.60
CA ASP A 141 1.33 -0.64 -14.25
C ASP A 141 2.77 -0.84 -13.76
N SER A 142 3.02 -0.49 -12.50
CA SER A 142 4.32 -0.58 -11.83
C SER A 142 4.15 -1.13 -10.41
N ALA A 143 5.19 -1.81 -9.90
CA ALA A 143 5.29 -2.21 -8.50
C ALA A 143 5.87 -1.09 -7.61
N ASP A 144 6.28 0.04 -8.19
CA ASP A 144 6.85 1.16 -7.44
C ASP A 144 5.81 1.86 -6.59
N LEU A 145 6.29 2.54 -5.53
CA LEU A 145 5.47 3.43 -4.71
C LEU A 145 4.83 4.53 -5.57
N GLN A 146 3.53 4.68 -5.45
CA GLN A 146 2.74 5.71 -6.13
C GLN A 146 2.39 6.83 -5.15
N GLU A 147 2.56 8.08 -5.56
CA GLU A 147 2.12 9.26 -4.82
C GLU A 147 0.85 9.84 -5.45
N VAL A 148 -0.18 10.00 -4.64
CA VAL A 148 -1.42 10.70 -5.00
C VAL A 148 -1.42 12.06 -4.32
N LYS A 149 -1.12 13.12 -5.05
CA LYS A 149 -1.12 14.50 -4.52
C LYS A 149 -2.49 15.12 -4.69
N PHE A 150 -2.98 15.77 -3.64
CA PHE A 150 -4.21 16.55 -3.68
C PHE A 150 -3.94 17.94 -4.27
N GLN A 151 -4.99 18.59 -4.77
CA GLN A 151 -4.87 19.96 -5.31
C GLN A 151 -4.47 20.97 -4.22
N ALA A 152 -4.91 20.75 -2.98
CA ALA A 152 -4.53 21.50 -1.79
C ALA A 152 -4.48 20.55 -0.59
N PRO A 153 -3.70 20.88 0.46
CA PRO A 153 -3.75 20.15 1.72
C PRO A 153 -5.17 20.09 2.30
N VAL A 154 -5.49 18.96 2.90
CA VAL A 154 -6.76 18.72 3.55
C VAL A 154 -6.56 18.44 5.04
N LYS A 155 -7.56 18.76 5.85
CA LYS A 155 -7.59 18.45 7.27
C LYS A 155 -8.69 17.42 7.49
N ALA A 156 -8.29 16.18 7.81
CA ALA A 156 -9.21 15.07 7.96
C ALA A 156 -8.69 14.04 8.97
N ARG A 157 -9.60 13.23 9.53
CA ARG A 157 -9.28 12.08 10.36
C ARG A 157 -9.31 10.77 9.59
N TYR A 158 -10.11 10.72 8.53
CA TYR A 158 -10.30 9.50 7.74
C TYR A 158 -9.95 9.77 6.29
N PHE A 159 -9.41 8.76 5.64
CA PHE A 159 -9.41 8.69 4.18
C PHE A 159 -9.92 7.32 3.74
N ARG A 160 -10.46 7.24 2.53
CA ARG A 160 -10.76 5.97 1.89
C ARG A 160 -10.12 5.91 0.51
N PHE A 161 -9.51 4.80 0.25
CA PHE A 161 -8.94 4.44 -1.03
C PHE A 161 -9.89 3.48 -1.73
N SER A 162 -10.27 3.79 -2.97
CA SER A 162 -11.14 2.96 -3.79
C SER A 162 -10.38 2.51 -5.04
N ALA A 163 -10.15 1.20 -5.16
CA ALA A 163 -9.69 0.58 -6.38
C ALA A 163 -10.87 0.43 -7.34
N LEU A 164 -10.85 1.16 -8.45
CA LEU A 164 -11.94 1.21 -9.43
C LEU A 164 -11.73 0.24 -10.58
N SER A 165 -10.48 -0.12 -10.87
CA SER A 165 -10.09 -1.15 -11.82
C SER A 165 -8.69 -1.68 -11.52
N GLU A 166 -8.36 -2.83 -12.10
CA GLU A 166 -7.08 -3.50 -11.98
C GLU A 166 -6.30 -3.41 -13.30
N ALA A 167 -4.97 -3.40 -13.23
CA ALA A 167 -4.08 -3.13 -14.37
C ALA A 167 -4.23 -4.13 -15.54
N GLN A 168 -4.62 -5.36 -15.25
CA GLN A 168 -4.81 -6.42 -16.24
C GLN A 168 -6.29 -6.79 -16.45
N GLY A 169 -7.22 -5.97 -15.90
CA GLY A 169 -8.66 -6.14 -16.09
C GLY A 169 -9.30 -7.24 -15.26
N ARG A 170 -8.65 -7.67 -14.17
CA ARG A 170 -9.21 -8.65 -13.22
C ARG A 170 -10.06 -7.94 -12.15
N ASP A 171 -10.92 -8.70 -11.48
CA ASP A 171 -11.79 -8.18 -10.41
C ASP A 171 -11.12 -8.25 -9.03
N TYR A 172 -9.83 -7.86 -8.93
CA TYR A 172 -9.06 -7.92 -7.70
C TYR A 172 -8.46 -6.57 -7.33
N ALA A 173 -8.18 -6.38 -6.04
CA ALA A 173 -7.36 -5.29 -5.54
C ALA A 173 -6.39 -5.80 -4.48
N ALA A 174 -5.15 -5.29 -4.50
CA ALA A 174 -4.14 -5.58 -3.50
C ALA A 174 -3.36 -4.31 -3.17
N VAL A 175 -3.03 -4.14 -1.90
CA VAL A 175 -2.30 -2.99 -1.36
C VAL A 175 -1.30 -3.49 -0.33
N ALA A 176 -0.01 -3.26 -0.54
CA ALA A 176 0.99 -3.51 0.49
C ALA A 176 0.95 -2.41 1.54
N GLU A 177 0.95 -1.12 1.12
CA GLU A 177 0.89 -0.02 2.08
C GLU A 177 0.09 1.18 1.56
N LEU A 178 -0.66 1.78 2.47
CA LEU A 178 -1.27 3.11 2.35
C LEU A 178 -0.76 4.01 3.46
N ASP A 179 -0.35 5.22 3.12
CA ASP A 179 0.00 6.25 4.10
C ASP A 179 -0.39 7.64 3.61
N ILE A 180 -0.40 8.63 4.49
CA ILE A 180 -0.61 10.03 4.13
C ILE A 180 0.72 10.69 3.74
N ILE A 181 0.66 11.69 2.87
CA ILE A 181 1.78 12.58 2.58
C ILE A 181 1.64 13.82 3.49
N PRO A 182 2.47 13.96 4.52
CA PRO A 182 2.36 15.09 5.45
C PRO A 182 2.68 16.41 4.75
N VAL A 183 2.06 17.50 5.23
CA VAL A 183 2.44 18.84 4.79
C VAL A 183 3.83 19.16 5.32
N LYS A 184 4.76 19.49 4.42
CA LYS A 184 6.10 19.96 4.83
C LYS A 184 5.94 21.33 5.49
N LYS A 185 6.40 21.44 6.71
CA LYS A 185 6.51 22.71 7.45
C LYS A 185 7.68 23.52 6.92
#